data_6e3cc33767c2b0b13cd4d9cbc2eac765
#
_entry.id   6e3cc33767c2b0b13cd4d9cbc2eac765
#
_cell.length_a   1.000
_cell.length_b   1.000
_cell.length_c   1.000
_cell.angle_alpha   90.00
_cell.angle_beta   90.00
_cell.angle_gamma   90.00
#
_symmetry.space_group_name_H-M   'P 1'
#
loop_
_entity.id
_entity.type
_entity.pdbx_description
1 polymer ?
#
loop_
_entity_poly.entity_id
_entity_poly.type
_entity_poly.pdbx_seq_one_letter_code
_entity_poly.pdbx_strand_id
1 'polypeptide(L)'
;MKLPRLGTVSIIALTTALTLSACVPAPVGDGTGLSGTIIGAGASSQQAAQEAWVRGFQLANVQATIEYDPIGSGGGRDTFIGGGAVFAASDRAFSVEEIAEEDFVSCVPGTGILEIPAYISPIAIIFNVEGVDALNLDAATIAGIFTREIDQWDDAAIADQNPTVDLPDQRITAVHRADDSGTTANFTGYLSDTAPQVWDAGAIEKWPLEFGGEAALQTSGVVDAVTNGTGTIGYADASRAGQLGTVSVKVGDEYVPYSPEAAAAIVDVSPFGEGRGPTDFAVEIDRDSTEAGVYPVVLISYLIACNEYVSKDRVDVIRGYLEYVISPEGQQAAAASAGSAPISPRLFDQASAAVAAIR
;
A
#
# COMPACT_ATOMS: atom_id res chain seq x y z
N MET A 1 -29.47 -78.13 -57.13
CA MET A 1 -28.32 -79.07 -56.97
C MET A 1 -27.06 -78.24 -56.63
N LYS A 2 -26.36 -78.53 -55.54
CA LYS A 2 -25.15 -77.94 -54.97
C LYS A 2 -25.39 -76.74 -54.05
N LEU A 3 -25.35 -77.02 -52.73
CA LEU A 3 -25.10 -76.07 -51.62
C LEU A 3 -23.67 -75.54 -51.66
N PRO A 4 -23.43 -74.33 -51.19
CA PRO A 4 -22.13 -74.01 -50.61
C PRO A 4 -22.17 -73.62 -49.15
N ARG A 5 -21.10 -73.89 -48.56
CA ARG A 5 -20.59 -73.93 -47.22
C ARG A 5 -20.81 -72.63 -46.39
N LEU A 6 -21.16 -72.86 -45.10
CA LEU A 6 -21.09 -71.88 -44.03
C LEU A 6 -19.63 -71.41 -43.82
N GLY A 7 -19.44 -70.14 -43.79
CA GLY A 7 -18.23 -69.46 -43.28
C GLY A 7 -18.47 -68.92 -41.87
N THR A 8 -17.64 -69.41 -40.94
CA THR A 8 -17.65 -68.99 -39.55
C THR A 8 -17.05 -67.57 -39.42
N VAL A 9 -17.85 -66.62 -38.93
CA VAL A 9 -17.38 -65.28 -38.60
C VAL A 9 -17.03 -65.22 -37.13
N SER A 10 -15.71 -65.10 -36.84
CA SER A 10 -15.19 -64.88 -35.46
C SER A 10 -15.39 -63.43 -35.08
N ILE A 11 -16.24 -63.19 -34.08
CA ILE A 11 -16.41 -61.87 -33.48
C ILE A 11 -15.33 -61.67 -32.45
N ILE A 12 -14.37 -60.82 -32.74
CA ILE A 12 -13.38 -60.32 -31.75
C ILE A 12 -14.05 -59.22 -30.95
N ALA A 13 -14.42 -59.49 -29.69
CA ALA A 13 -14.89 -58.50 -28.74
C ALA A 13 -13.70 -57.66 -28.25
N LEU A 14 -13.60 -56.40 -28.71
CA LEU A 14 -12.66 -55.40 -28.25
C LEU A 14 -13.20 -54.77 -26.95
N THR A 15 -12.72 -55.24 -25.80
CA THR A 15 -13.04 -54.62 -24.47
C THR A 15 -12.20 -53.38 -24.31
N THR A 16 -12.81 -52.20 -24.54
CA THR A 16 -12.27 -50.87 -24.21
C THR A 16 -12.35 -50.67 -22.71
N ALA A 17 -11.21 -50.80 -22.01
CA ALA A 17 -11.11 -50.40 -20.60
C ALA A 17 -11.08 -48.87 -20.51
N LEU A 18 -12.22 -48.27 -20.08
CA LEU A 18 -12.25 -46.87 -19.62
C LEU A 18 -11.48 -46.78 -18.31
N THR A 19 -10.27 -46.25 -18.35
CA THR A 19 -9.58 -45.80 -17.14
C THR A 19 -10.24 -44.51 -16.67
N LEU A 20 -11.11 -44.59 -15.64
CA LEU A 20 -11.49 -43.43 -14.85
C LEU A 20 -10.23 -42.93 -14.15
N SER A 21 -9.64 -41.85 -14.68
CA SER A 21 -8.69 -41.03 -13.92
C SER A 21 -9.49 -40.34 -12.79
N ALA A 22 -9.50 -40.97 -11.61
CA ALA A 22 -9.89 -40.28 -10.40
C ALA A 22 -8.95 -39.12 -10.20
N CYS A 23 -9.45 -37.89 -10.33
CA CYS A 23 -8.79 -36.70 -9.79
C CYS A 23 -8.68 -36.94 -8.27
N VAL A 24 -7.56 -37.43 -7.81
CA VAL A 24 -7.20 -37.37 -6.39
C VAL A 24 -7.02 -35.87 -6.11
N PRO A 25 -7.84 -35.25 -5.21
CA PRO A 25 -7.53 -33.91 -4.77
C PRO A 25 -6.09 -33.93 -4.25
N ALA A 26 -5.25 -32.98 -4.69
CA ALA A 26 -3.95 -32.79 -4.08
C ALA A 26 -4.17 -32.71 -2.56
N PRO A 27 -3.34 -33.35 -1.73
CA PRO A 27 -3.46 -33.20 -0.29
C PRO A 27 -3.39 -31.71 -0.01
N VAL A 28 -4.46 -31.14 0.56
CA VAL A 28 -4.44 -29.85 1.22
C VAL A 28 -3.34 -30.04 2.27
N GLY A 29 -2.23 -29.31 2.11
CA GLY A 29 -1.11 -29.42 3.04
C GLY A 29 -1.64 -29.27 4.46
N ASP A 30 -1.15 -30.08 5.39
CA ASP A 30 -1.39 -29.86 6.81
C ASP A 30 -1.01 -28.41 7.08
N GLY A 31 -1.99 -27.51 7.17
CA GLY A 31 -1.77 -26.13 7.50
C GLY A 31 -0.89 -26.03 8.74
N THR A 32 -0.20 -24.95 8.96
CA THR A 32 0.70 -24.71 10.11
C THR A 32 0.04 -24.97 11.46
N GLY A 33 -1.24 -25.32 11.48
CA GLY A 33 -2.03 -25.55 12.69
C GLY A 33 -2.49 -24.27 13.36
N LEU A 34 -2.26 -23.10 12.76
CA LEU A 34 -2.72 -21.82 13.28
C LEU A 34 -4.24 -21.71 13.15
N SER A 35 -4.89 -21.28 14.23
CA SER A 35 -6.34 -21.16 14.30
C SER A 35 -6.77 -19.96 15.14
N GLY A 36 -7.89 -19.35 14.74
CA GLY A 36 -8.48 -18.19 15.44
C GLY A 36 -8.63 -16.99 14.54
N THR A 37 -9.35 -15.98 15.03
CA THR A 37 -9.60 -14.72 14.31
C THR A 37 -8.76 -13.61 14.91
N ILE A 38 -8.07 -12.85 14.10
CA ILE A 38 -7.40 -11.60 14.48
C ILE A 38 -7.96 -10.45 13.66
N ILE A 39 -8.01 -9.27 14.28
CA ILE A 39 -8.52 -8.04 13.67
C ILE A 39 -7.37 -7.05 13.54
N GLY A 40 -7.17 -6.53 12.35
CA GLY A 40 -6.31 -5.39 12.06
C GLY A 40 -7.12 -4.24 11.50
N ALA A 41 -6.61 -3.02 11.63
CA ALA A 41 -7.23 -1.84 11.08
C ALA A 41 -6.18 -0.84 10.60
N GLY A 42 -6.53 0.04 9.65
CA GLY A 42 -5.62 1.14 9.32
C GLY A 42 -5.59 1.58 7.87
N ALA A 43 -4.39 1.76 7.37
CA ALA A 43 -4.11 2.39 6.09
C ALA A 43 -4.92 1.81 4.92
N SER A 44 -5.75 2.65 4.30
CA SER A 44 -6.54 2.27 3.12
C SER A 44 -5.68 2.14 1.84
N SER A 45 -4.48 2.68 1.83
CA SER A 45 -3.45 2.46 0.80
C SER A 45 -3.02 0.99 0.74
N GLN A 46 -2.91 0.31 1.89
CA GLN A 46 -2.57 -1.10 1.98
C GLN A 46 -3.70 -2.06 1.56
N GLN A 47 -4.92 -1.60 1.30
CA GLN A 47 -6.07 -2.49 1.13
C GLN A 47 -5.82 -3.61 0.10
N ALA A 48 -5.28 -3.28 -1.08
CA ALA A 48 -5.03 -4.27 -2.12
C ALA A 48 -3.97 -5.31 -1.71
N ALA A 49 -2.93 -4.88 -1.00
CA ALA A 49 -1.91 -5.77 -0.45
C ALA A 49 -2.47 -6.64 0.69
N GLN A 50 -3.25 -6.05 1.60
CA GLN A 50 -3.90 -6.77 2.70
C GLN A 50 -4.85 -7.87 2.18
N GLU A 51 -5.63 -7.58 1.14
CA GLU A 51 -6.49 -8.60 0.51
C GLU A 51 -5.67 -9.76 -0.08
N ALA A 52 -4.50 -9.49 -0.66
CA ALA A 52 -3.60 -10.52 -1.17
C ALA A 52 -2.96 -11.33 -0.04
N TRP A 53 -2.44 -10.67 0.99
CA TRP A 53 -1.83 -11.31 2.16
C TRP A 53 -2.82 -12.17 2.94
N VAL A 54 -4.00 -11.64 3.24
CA VAL A 54 -5.08 -12.39 3.93
C VAL A 54 -5.43 -13.64 3.14
N ARG A 55 -5.64 -13.51 1.83
CA ARG A 55 -5.95 -14.65 0.97
C ARG A 55 -4.84 -15.71 0.98
N GLY A 56 -3.58 -15.29 0.78
CA GLY A 56 -2.44 -16.21 0.75
C GLY A 56 -2.24 -16.91 2.09
N PHE A 57 -2.27 -16.16 3.18
CA PHE A 57 -2.13 -16.70 4.53
C PHE A 57 -3.24 -17.71 4.90
N GLN A 58 -4.50 -17.38 4.60
CA GLN A 58 -5.64 -18.25 4.92
C GLN A 58 -5.71 -19.51 4.05
N LEU A 59 -5.17 -19.49 2.82
CA LEU A 59 -5.02 -20.69 2.00
C LEU A 59 -4.10 -21.73 2.65
N ALA A 60 -3.05 -21.28 3.31
CA ALA A 60 -2.13 -22.14 4.06
C ALA A 60 -2.63 -22.47 5.48
N ASN A 61 -3.48 -21.61 6.07
CA ASN A 61 -3.96 -21.69 7.45
C ASN A 61 -5.49 -21.63 7.50
N VAL A 62 -6.16 -22.70 7.04
CA VAL A 62 -7.60 -22.75 6.81
C VAL A 62 -8.48 -22.54 8.06
N GLN A 63 -7.89 -22.60 9.26
CA GLN A 63 -8.56 -22.35 10.54
C GLN A 63 -8.28 -20.96 11.11
N ALA A 64 -7.43 -20.17 10.45
CA ALA A 64 -7.16 -18.79 10.82
C ALA A 64 -8.03 -17.85 9.98
N THR A 65 -8.51 -16.78 10.61
CA THR A 65 -9.25 -15.69 9.95
C THR A 65 -8.57 -14.37 10.27
N ILE A 66 -8.24 -13.63 9.24
CA ILE A 66 -7.71 -12.27 9.36
C ILE A 66 -8.78 -11.32 8.84
N GLU A 67 -9.21 -10.39 9.68
CA GLU A 67 -10.13 -9.31 9.31
C GLU A 67 -9.33 -8.00 9.29
N TYR A 68 -9.41 -7.25 8.19
CA TYR A 68 -8.75 -5.97 8.06
C TYR A 68 -9.75 -4.88 7.70
N ASP A 69 -9.77 -3.80 8.49
CA ASP A 69 -10.64 -2.63 8.27
C ASP A 69 -9.80 -1.43 7.76
N PRO A 70 -9.95 -1.02 6.47
CA PRO A 70 -9.14 0.03 5.86
C PRO A 70 -9.64 1.45 6.20
N ILE A 71 -9.77 1.79 7.48
CA ILE A 71 -10.35 3.04 8.00
C ILE A 71 -9.42 4.26 7.95
N GLY A 72 -8.22 4.12 7.40
CA GLY A 72 -7.18 5.14 7.36
C GLY A 72 -6.14 4.97 8.46
N SER A 73 -4.95 5.55 8.25
CA SER A 73 -3.78 5.36 9.13
C SER A 73 -4.04 5.86 10.55
N GLY A 74 -4.61 7.04 10.72
CA GLY A 74 -4.95 7.59 12.03
C GLY A 74 -5.97 6.71 12.76
N GLY A 75 -7.10 6.38 12.12
CA GLY A 75 -8.11 5.50 12.69
C GLY A 75 -7.57 4.12 13.07
N GLY A 76 -6.62 3.58 12.27
CA GLY A 76 -5.91 2.33 12.58
C GLY A 76 -5.07 2.42 13.85
N ARG A 77 -4.27 3.47 13.98
CA ARG A 77 -3.47 3.72 15.20
C ARG A 77 -4.36 3.90 16.42
N ASP A 78 -5.42 4.71 16.34
CA ASP A 78 -6.38 4.90 17.42
C ASP A 78 -7.03 3.59 17.86
N THR A 79 -7.42 2.75 16.88
CA THR A 79 -8.03 1.44 17.14
C THR A 79 -7.04 0.49 17.82
N PHE A 80 -5.76 0.52 17.43
CA PHE A 80 -4.70 -0.28 18.06
C PHE A 80 -4.38 0.20 19.48
N ILE A 81 -4.25 1.52 19.69
CA ILE A 81 -4.07 2.10 21.03
C ILE A 81 -5.22 1.63 21.96
N GLY A 82 -6.47 1.76 21.48
CA GLY A 82 -7.67 1.36 22.24
C GLY A 82 -7.87 -0.15 22.40
N GLY A 83 -7.04 -1.00 21.79
CA GLY A 83 -7.13 -2.46 21.86
C GLY A 83 -8.26 -3.06 21.02
N GLY A 84 -8.87 -2.30 20.11
CA GLY A 84 -9.90 -2.77 19.18
C GLY A 84 -9.32 -3.57 17.99
N ALA A 85 -8.04 -3.40 17.70
CA ALA A 85 -7.27 -4.19 16.74
C ALA A 85 -6.01 -4.73 17.41
N VAL A 86 -5.57 -5.91 16.98
CA VAL A 86 -4.33 -6.52 17.50
C VAL A 86 -3.11 -6.16 16.66
N PHE A 87 -3.30 -5.64 15.47
CA PHE A 87 -2.27 -4.98 14.68
C PHE A 87 -2.87 -3.77 13.95
N ALA A 88 -2.04 -2.77 13.70
CA ALA A 88 -2.42 -1.66 12.84
C ALA A 88 -1.62 -1.65 11.55
N ALA A 89 -2.18 -1.03 10.51
CA ALA A 89 -1.46 -0.60 9.33
C ALA A 89 -1.46 0.92 9.26
N SER A 90 -0.30 1.52 9.02
CA SER A 90 -0.18 2.98 8.98
C SER A 90 0.89 3.42 7.98
N ASP A 91 0.60 4.42 7.13
CA ASP A 91 1.56 4.98 6.19
C ASP A 91 2.56 5.95 6.85
N ARG A 92 2.48 6.13 8.15
CA ARG A 92 3.53 6.67 8.99
C ARG A 92 3.69 5.83 10.25
N ALA A 93 4.89 5.75 10.77
CA ALA A 93 5.15 5.20 12.10
C ALA A 93 4.57 6.12 13.19
N PHE A 94 4.39 5.62 14.40
CA PHE A 94 4.22 6.47 15.58
C PHE A 94 5.45 7.36 15.77
N SER A 95 5.30 8.57 16.27
CA SER A 95 6.45 9.35 16.72
C SER A 95 7.01 8.76 18.02
N VAL A 96 8.26 9.12 18.34
CA VAL A 96 8.87 8.67 19.61
C VAL A 96 8.08 9.17 20.83
N GLU A 97 7.52 10.39 20.71
CA GLU A 97 6.67 11.00 21.72
C GLU A 97 5.35 10.24 21.87
N GLU A 98 4.68 9.91 20.76
CA GLU A 98 3.44 9.10 20.78
C GLU A 98 3.69 7.74 21.45
N ILE A 99 4.80 7.06 21.11
CA ILE A 99 5.15 5.76 21.75
C ILE A 99 5.37 5.91 23.24
N ALA A 100 5.92 7.03 23.68
CA ALA A 100 6.21 7.29 25.10
C ALA A 100 4.97 7.71 25.92
N GLU A 101 3.99 8.35 25.27
CA GLU A 101 2.81 8.93 25.94
C GLU A 101 1.59 8.01 25.88
N GLU A 102 1.50 7.12 24.88
CA GLU A 102 0.32 6.28 24.67
C GLU A 102 0.34 4.98 25.46
N ASP A 103 -0.84 4.63 25.99
CA ASP A 103 -1.09 3.36 26.64
C ASP A 103 -1.72 2.36 25.65
N PHE A 104 -0.90 1.50 25.07
CA PHE A 104 -1.36 0.46 24.13
C PHE A 104 -2.07 -0.67 24.89
N VAL A 105 -3.40 -0.67 24.89
CA VAL A 105 -4.25 -1.54 25.73
C VAL A 105 -3.95 -3.03 25.56
N SER A 106 -3.63 -3.48 24.36
CA SER A 106 -3.32 -4.88 24.07
C SER A 106 -1.88 -5.29 24.37
N CYS A 107 -0.98 -4.33 24.60
CA CYS A 107 0.45 -4.58 24.84
C CYS A 107 0.78 -4.64 26.33
N VAL A 108 1.75 -5.46 26.71
CA VAL A 108 2.28 -5.46 28.08
C VAL A 108 3.04 -4.16 28.33
N PRO A 109 2.70 -3.39 29.38
CA PRO A 109 3.35 -2.11 29.64
C PRO A 109 4.86 -2.21 29.71
N GLY A 110 5.56 -1.28 29.03
CA GLY A 110 7.02 -1.20 29.03
C GLY A 110 7.73 -2.16 28.08
N THR A 111 7.01 -2.98 27.30
CA THR A 111 7.63 -3.85 26.28
C THR A 111 7.74 -3.18 24.90
N GLY A 112 7.06 -2.04 24.70
CA GLY A 112 7.05 -1.31 23.44
C GLY A 112 6.27 -1.99 22.33
N ILE A 113 6.36 -1.40 21.14
CA ILE A 113 5.71 -1.88 19.94
C ILE A 113 6.74 -2.26 18.88
N LEU A 114 6.30 -3.04 17.90
CA LEU A 114 7.02 -3.38 16.68
C LEU A 114 6.42 -2.54 15.55
N GLU A 115 7.26 -1.89 14.74
CA GLU A 115 6.85 -1.17 13.54
C GLU A 115 7.69 -1.65 12.35
N ILE A 116 7.04 -2.38 11.44
CA ILE A 116 7.71 -2.99 10.27
C ILE A 116 7.28 -2.26 9.01
N PRO A 117 8.19 -1.67 8.22
CA PRO A 117 7.89 -1.17 6.88
C PRO A 117 7.59 -2.36 5.96
N ALA A 118 6.32 -2.76 5.89
CA ALA A 118 5.88 -3.96 5.19
C ALA A 118 5.42 -3.71 3.74
N TYR A 119 5.07 -2.44 3.43
CA TYR A 119 4.53 -2.06 2.14
C TYR A 119 5.16 -0.74 1.68
N ILE A 120 5.87 -0.78 0.56
CA ILE A 120 6.52 0.39 -0.06
C ILE A 120 5.82 0.64 -1.39
N SER A 121 5.19 1.80 -1.53
CA SER A 121 4.45 2.14 -2.75
C SER A 121 4.62 3.61 -3.12
N PRO A 122 4.72 3.95 -4.40
CA PRO A 122 4.63 5.34 -4.80
C PRO A 122 3.21 5.88 -4.55
N ILE A 123 3.12 7.17 -4.24
CA ILE A 123 1.87 7.91 -4.26
C ILE A 123 1.74 8.52 -5.65
N ALA A 124 0.79 8.04 -6.44
CA ALA A 124 0.48 8.64 -7.73
C ALA A 124 -0.29 9.96 -7.52
N ILE A 125 0.14 11.02 -8.18
CA ILE A 125 -0.66 12.22 -8.36
C ILE A 125 -1.50 11.99 -9.60
N ILE A 126 -2.80 11.81 -9.39
CA ILE A 126 -3.77 11.37 -10.39
C ILE A 126 -4.68 12.52 -10.81
N PHE A 127 -5.07 12.58 -12.07
CA PHE A 127 -5.99 13.62 -12.55
C PHE A 127 -6.94 13.11 -13.63
N ASN A 128 -8.02 13.87 -13.88
CA ASN A 128 -9.00 13.59 -14.93
C ASN A 128 -9.24 14.84 -15.78
N VAL A 129 -8.48 14.95 -16.87
CA VAL A 129 -8.57 16.00 -17.87
C VAL A 129 -8.74 15.34 -19.25
N GLU A 130 -9.77 15.71 -19.98
CA GLU A 130 -10.06 15.09 -21.28
C GLU A 130 -8.91 15.26 -22.28
N GLY A 131 -8.42 14.16 -22.83
CA GLY A 131 -7.34 14.14 -23.83
C GLY A 131 -5.94 14.29 -23.27
N VAL A 132 -5.76 14.31 -21.92
CA VAL A 132 -4.47 14.42 -21.26
C VAL A 132 -4.24 13.20 -20.37
N ASP A 133 -3.24 12.37 -20.69
CA ASP A 133 -2.95 11.13 -19.95
C ASP A 133 -1.72 11.29 -19.02
N ALA A 134 -0.84 12.26 -19.27
CA ALA A 134 0.37 12.47 -18.49
C ALA A 134 0.76 13.95 -18.45
N LEU A 135 1.26 14.41 -17.31
CA LEU A 135 1.81 15.75 -17.11
C LEU A 135 3.13 15.69 -16.37
N ASN A 136 3.98 16.65 -16.64
CA ASN A 136 5.22 16.94 -15.92
C ASN A 136 4.97 18.11 -14.99
N LEU A 137 5.17 17.95 -13.68
CA LEU A 137 5.03 19.04 -12.72
C LEU A 137 6.20 19.03 -11.72
N ASP A 138 6.67 20.21 -11.37
CA ASP A 138 7.57 20.38 -10.23
C ASP A 138 6.79 20.51 -8.90
N ALA A 139 7.48 20.38 -7.79
CA ALA A 139 6.89 20.41 -6.46
C ALA A 139 6.17 21.74 -6.15
N ALA A 140 6.69 22.87 -6.62
CA ALA A 140 6.08 24.17 -6.40
C ALA A 140 4.75 24.30 -7.13
N THR A 141 4.67 23.83 -8.37
CA THR A 141 3.42 23.78 -9.16
C THR A 141 2.40 22.85 -8.51
N ILE A 142 2.83 21.65 -8.05
CA ILE A 142 1.94 20.71 -7.34
C ILE A 142 1.43 21.38 -6.07
N ALA A 143 2.29 21.97 -5.25
CA ALA A 143 1.89 22.69 -4.04
C ALA A 143 0.90 23.83 -4.36
N GLY A 144 1.19 24.65 -5.40
CA GLY A 144 0.30 25.73 -5.83
C GLY A 144 -1.10 25.27 -6.24
N ILE A 145 -1.20 24.09 -6.87
CA ILE A 145 -2.50 23.47 -7.18
C ILE A 145 -3.25 23.10 -5.91
N PHE A 146 -2.60 22.45 -4.95
CA PHE A 146 -3.24 21.99 -3.73
C PHE A 146 -3.50 23.10 -2.70
N THR A 147 -2.76 24.21 -2.74
CA THR A 147 -3.07 25.46 -2.00
C THR A 147 -4.07 26.36 -2.73
N ARG A 148 -4.42 26.02 -3.99
CA ARG A 148 -5.32 26.77 -4.87
C ARG A 148 -4.75 28.13 -5.31
N GLU A 149 -3.46 28.32 -5.27
CA GLU A 149 -2.78 29.44 -5.92
C GLU A 149 -2.81 29.29 -7.45
N ILE A 150 -2.78 28.03 -7.93
CA ILE A 150 -2.98 27.63 -9.33
C ILE A 150 -4.34 26.93 -9.41
N ASP A 151 -5.31 27.55 -10.10
CA ASP A 151 -6.68 27.04 -10.15
C ASP A 151 -7.23 26.80 -11.57
N GLN A 152 -6.35 26.87 -12.60
CA GLN A 152 -6.67 26.61 -14.00
C GLN A 152 -5.65 25.65 -14.61
N TRP A 153 -6.12 24.74 -15.48
CA TRP A 153 -5.24 23.77 -16.13
C TRP A 153 -4.31 24.39 -17.17
N ASP A 154 -4.71 25.49 -17.82
CA ASP A 154 -3.91 26.25 -18.78
C ASP A 154 -3.02 27.32 -18.13
N ASP A 155 -2.86 27.29 -16.81
CA ASP A 155 -1.93 28.18 -16.10
C ASP A 155 -0.50 28.03 -16.65
N ALA A 156 0.23 29.15 -16.77
CA ALA A 156 1.58 29.16 -17.30
C ALA A 156 2.54 28.24 -16.54
N ALA A 157 2.37 28.10 -15.20
CA ALA A 157 3.19 27.21 -14.40
C ALA A 157 3.05 25.74 -14.81
N ILE A 158 1.88 25.32 -15.31
CA ILE A 158 1.64 23.98 -15.84
C ILE A 158 2.07 23.90 -17.31
N ALA A 159 1.66 24.87 -18.12
CA ALA A 159 1.88 24.88 -19.58
C ALA A 159 3.37 24.91 -19.94
N ASP A 160 4.18 25.70 -19.25
CA ASP A 160 5.62 25.83 -19.52
C ASP A 160 6.40 24.51 -19.28
N GLN A 161 5.88 23.65 -18.39
CA GLN A 161 6.44 22.31 -18.14
C GLN A 161 5.90 21.25 -19.12
N ASN A 162 4.84 21.58 -19.88
CA ASN A 162 4.15 20.66 -20.78
C ASN A 162 3.92 21.28 -22.18
N PRO A 163 4.95 21.77 -22.88
CA PRO A 163 4.80 22.59 -24.09
C PRO A 163 4.19 21.86 -25.28
N THR A 164 4.01 20.54 -25.21
CA THR A 164 3.40 19.71 -26.27
C THR A 164 2.00 19.25 -25.95
N VAL A 165 1.48 19.60 -24.75
CA VAL A 165 0.15 19.22 -24.30
C VAL A 165 -0.83 20.37 -24.54
N ASP A 166 -1.98 20.09 -25.12
CA ASP A 166 -3.06 21.07 -25.31
C ASP A 166 -3.90 21.09 -24.03
N LEU A 167 -3.60 22.04 -23.15
CA LEU A 167 -4.27 22.18 -21.85
C LEU A 167 -5.55 23.00 -22.00
N PRO A 168 -6.68 22.53 -21.42
CA PRO A 168 -7.95 23.23 -21.55
C PRO A 168 -8.04 24.45 -20.62
N ASP A 169 -8.75 25.51 -21.05
CA ASP A 169 -9.26 26.58 -20.16
C ASP A 169 -10.33 25.97 -19.26
N GLN A 170 -9.88 25.29 -18.21
CA GLN A 170 -10.73 24.56 -17.26
C GLN A 170 -10.22 24.72 -15.85
N ARG A 171 -11.17 24.93 -14.91
CA ARG A 171 -10.85 25.06 -13.49
C ARG A 171 -10.37 23.74 -12.90
N ILE A 172 -9.35 23.81 -12.05
CA ILE A 172 -8.83 22.67 -11.27
C ILE A 172 -9.69 22.48 -10.01
N THR A 173 -10.06 21.24 -9.72
CA THR A 173 -10.60 20.83 -8.42
C THR A 173 -9.61 19.85 -7.75
N ALA A 174 -8.93 20.34 -6.72
CA ALA A 174 -8.06 19.50 -5.90
C ALA A 174 -8.90 18.61 -4.98
N VAL A 175 -8.65 17.30 -5.01
CA VAL A 175 -9.30 16.29 -4.17
C VAL A 175 -8.30 15.83 -3.11
N HIS A 176 -8.71 15.88 -1.85
CA HIS A 176 -7.88 15.49 -0.71
C HIS A 176 -8.60 14.52 0.23
N ARG A 177 -7.86 13.93 1.16
CA ARG A 177 -8.42 13.01 2.16
C ARG A 177 -9.25 13.78 3.20
N ALA A 178 -10.40 13.18 3.57
CA ALA A 178 -11.29 13.68 4.61
C ALA A 178 -11.01 13.06 5.99
N ASP A 179 -10.28 11.94 6.02
CA ASP A 179 -9.87 11.19 7.22
C ASP A 179 -8.41 11.48 7.58
N ASP A 180 -8.00 11.07 8.77
CA ASP A 180 -6.59 11.13 9.22
C ASP A 180 -5.76 10.14 8.42
N SER A 181 -5.04 10.67 7.44
CA SER A 181 -4.43 9.89 6.38
C SER A 181 -2.91 9.96 6.40
N GLY A 182 -2.27 8.80 6.59
CA GLY A 182 -0.83 8.70 6.42
C GLY A 182 -0.38 8.92 4.96
N THR A 183 -1.24 8.63 3.96
CA THR A 183 -0.96 9.01 2.56
C THR A 183 -0.89 10.53 2.42
N THR A 184 -1.80 11.28 3.10
CA THR A 184 -1.73 12.75 3.16
C THR A 184 -0.43 13.20 3.83
N ALA A 185 -0.04 12.58 4.95
CA ALA A 185 1.22 12.92 5.63
C ALA A 185 2.45 12.77 4.73
N ASN A 186 2.51 11.68 3.97
CA ASN A 186 3.62 11.44 3.04
C ASN A 186 3.61 12.41 1.85
N PHE A 187 2.43 12.68 1.28
CA PHE A 187 2.28 13.65 0.19
C PHE A 187 2.66 15.06 0.64
N THR A 188 2.14 15.51 1.78
CA THR A 188 2.42 16.84 2.34
C THR A 188 3.84 16.95 2.88
N GLY A 189 4.43 15.85 3.38
CA GLY A 189 5.85 15.78 3.71
C GLY A 189 6.72 16.05 2.49
N TYR A 190 6.42 15.43 1.34
CA TYR A 190 7.10 15.74 0.09
C TYR A 190 6.98 17.24 -0.27
N LEU A 191 5.79 17.83 -0.19
CA LEU A 191 5.60 19.25 -0.49
C LEU A 191 6.36 20.15 0.50
N SER A 192 6.36 19.80 1.79
CA SER A 192 7.07 20.54 2.83
C SER A 192 8.58 20.56 2.61
N ASP A 193 9.17 19.43 2.21
CA ASP A 193 10.61 19.29 2.03
C ASP A 193 11.08 19.93 0.71
N THR A 194 10.25 19.88 -0.35
CA THR A 194 10.66 20.29 -1.70
C THR A 194 10.10 21.63 -2.17
N ALA A 195 9.02 22.12 -1.57
CA ALA A 195 8.36 23.39 -1.91
C ALA A 195 7.92 24.21 -0.68
N PRO A 196 8.80 24.41 0.35
CA PRO A 196 8.42 25.04 1.63
C PRO A 196 7.96 26.49 1.49
N GLN A 197 8.22 27.17 0.37
CA GLN A 197 7.76 28.54 0.13
C GLN A 197 6.29 28.61 -0.28
N VAL A 198 5.72 27.49 -0.77
CA VAL A 198 4.32 27.38 -1.21
C VAL A 198 3.53 26.53 -0.22
N TRP A 199 4.16 25.50 0.34
CA TRP A 199 3.56 24.60 1.34
C TRP A 199 4.26 24.80 2.69
N ASP A 200 3.65 25.57 3.59
CA ASP A 200 4.19 25.89 4.92
C ASP A 200 3.49 25.13 6.07
N ALA A 201 2.51 24.27 5.74
CA ALA A 201 1.74 23.52 6.74
C ALA A 201 2.49 22.30 7.33
N GLY A 202 3.66 21.94 6.81
CA GLY A 202 4.43 20.77 7.23
C GLY A 202 3.84 19.45 6.73
N ALA A 203 4.35 18.34 7.25
CA ALA A 203 3.80 17.01 7.03
C ALA A 203 2.57 16.81 7.94
N ILE A 204 1.40 16.67 7.37
CA ILE A 204 0.11 16.64 8.08
C ILE A 204 -0.77 15.48 7.62
N GLU A 205 -1.53 14.88 8.55
CA GLU A 205 -2.51 13.84 8.22
C GLU A 205 -3.91 14.40 7.96
N LYS A 206 -4.23 15.57 8.56
CA LYS A 206 -5.51 16.27 8.44
C LYS A 206 -5.38 17.45 7.50
N TRP A 207 -6.20 17.45 6.45
CA TRP A 207 -6.16 18.53 5.48
C TRP A 207 -6.63 19.87 6.09
N PRO A 208 -5.88 20.97 5.91
CA PRO A 208 -6.25 22.27 6.41
C PRO A 208 -7.48 22.82 5.68
N LEU A 209 -8.48 23.31 6.44
CA LEU A 209 -9.73 23.84 5.87
C LEU A 209 -9.50 25.06 4.98
N GLU A 210 -8.48 25.85 5.26
CA GLU A 210 -8.11 27.06 4.52
C GLU A 210 -7.71 26.77 3.06
N PHE A 211 -7.13 25.63 2.78
CA PHE A 211 -6.79 25.23 1.41
C PHE A 211 -8.01 24.78 0.60
N GLY A 212 -9.11 24.42 1.28
CA GLY A 212 -10.33 23.95 0.60
C GLY A 212 -10.09 22.70 -0.23
N GLY A 213 -10.76 22.61 -1.38
CA GLY A 213 -10.74 21.40 -2.22
C GLY A 213 -11.96 20.52 -1.96
N GLU A 214 -11.99 19.35 -2.61
CA GLU A 214 -13.01 18.32 -2.41
C GLU A 214 -12.48 17.26 -1.43
N ALA A 215 -13.21 17.04 -0.35
CA ALA A 215 -12.84 16.08 0.68
C ALA A 215 -13.43 14.69 0.39
N ALA A 216 -12.61 13.65 0.37
CA ALA A 216 -13.02 12.29 0.10
C ALA A 216 -12.43 11.30 1.11
N LEU A 217 -13.26 10.35 1.57
CA LEU A 217 -12.83 9.35 2.56
C LEU A 217 -12.00 8.24 1.91
N GLN A 218 -10.89 7.91 2.54
CA GLN A 218 -10.03 6.79 2.17
C GLN A 218 -9.42 6.93 0.76
N THR A 219 -8.56 5.99 0.37
CA THR A 219 -7.96 5.95 -0.98
C THR A 219 -9.01 5.81 -2.07
N SER A 220 -10.00 4.91 -1.88
CA SER A 220 -11.06 4.67 -2.84
C SER A 220 -11.92 5.91 -3.10
N GLY A 221 -12.26 6.66 -2.05
CA GLY A 221 -13.06 7.88 -2.20
C GLY A 221 -12.34 8.96 -3.01
N VAL A 222 -11.02 9.15 -2.80
CA VAL A 222 -10.22 10.08 -3.63
C VAL A 222 -10.21 9.64 -5.09
N VAL A 223 -9.96 8.36 -5.36
CA VAL A 223 -9.94 7.82 -6.72
C VAL A 223 -11.31 7.95 -7.39
N ASP A 224 -12.39 7.66 -6.67
CA ASP A 224 -13.76 7.80 -7.17
C ASP A 224 -14.10 9.26 -7.49
N ALA A 225 -13.73 10.20 -6.60
CA ALA A 225 -13.95 11.63 -6.82
C ALA A 225 -13.18 12.14 -8.04
N VAL A 226 -11.90 11.73 -8.20
CA VAL A 226 -11.11 12.10 -9.39
C VAL A 226 -11.68 11.46 -10.66
N THR A 227 -12.08 10.18 -10.61
CA THR A 227 -12.61 9.44 -11.77
C THR A 227 -13.93 10.05 -12.27
N ASN A 228 -14.81 10.46 -11.37
CA ASN A 228 -16.14 10.96 -11.71
C ASN A 228 -16.19 12.49 -11.92
N GLY A 229 -15.16 13.21 -11.46
CA GLY A 229 -15.01 14.65 -11.67
C GLY A 229 -14.37 14.95 -13.03
N THR A 230 -14.55 16.20 -13.51
CA THR A 230 -13.84 16.72 -14.70
C THR A 230 -12.93 17.86 -14.26
N GLY A 231 -11.67 17.86 -14.69
CA GLY A 231 -10.68 18.83 -14.25
C GLY A 231 -10.24 18.63 -12.79
N THR A 232 -10.39 17.41 -12.28
CA THR A 232 -10.00 17.03 -10.92
C THR A 232 -8.56 16.54 -10.87
N ILE A 233 -7.89 16.77 -9.74
CA ILE A 233 -6.58 16.22 -9.40
C ILE A 233 -6.58 15.75 -7.96
N GLY A 234 -5.89 14.66 -7.66
CA GLY A 234 -5.78 14.11 -6.31
C GLY A 234 -4.50 13.31 -6.14
N TYR A 235 -4.33 12.69 -4.99
CA TYR A 235 -3.20 11.80 -4.70
C TYR A 235 -3.71 10.51 -4.06
N ALA A 236 -3.14 9.40 -4.49
CA ALA A 236 -3.55 8.08 -4.03
C ALA A 236 -2.39 7.09 -4.14
N ASP A 237 -2.47 5.98 -3.42
CA ASP A 237 -1.61 4.83 -3.66
C ASP A 237 -1.66 4.42 -5.14
N ALA A 238 -0.48 4.21 -5.74
CA ALA A 238 -0.36 3.96 -7.18
C ALA A 238 -1.13 2.73 -7.67
N SER A 239 -1.38 1.74 -6.80
CA SER A 239 -2.20 0.56 -7.14
C SER A 239 -3.63 0.90 -7.55
N ARG A 240 -4.09 2.10 -7.20
CA ARG A 240 -5.46 2.56 -7.45
C ARG A 240 -5.56 3.60 -8.57
N ALA A 241 -4.45 4.01 -9.17
CA ALA A 241 -4.44 5.04 -10.23
C ALA A 241 -5.26 4.63 -11.47
N GLY A 242 -5.33 3.33 -11.80
CA GLY A 242 -6.15 2.79 -12.87
C GLY A 242 -5.82 3.38 -14.24
N GLN A 243 -6.80 4.03 -14.88
CA GLN A 243 -6.68 4.66 -16.19
C GLN A 243 -6.66 6.20 -16.12
N LEU A 244 -6.54 6.76 -14.90
CA LEU A 244 -6.45 8.21 -14.70
C LEU A 244 -5.14 8.76 -15.26
N GLY A 245 -5.15 10.01 -15.67
CA GLY A 245 -3.94 10.73 -16.01
C GLY A 245 -3.02 10.82 -14.78
N THR A 246 -1.70 10.82 -14.99
CA THR A 246 -0.72 10.81 -13.91
C THR A 246 0.38 11.84 -14.10
N VAL A 247 0.95 12.30 -13.00
CA VAL A 247 2.01 13.29 -12.98
C VAL A 247 3.37 12.61 -12.83
N SER A 248 4.32 12.97 -13.70
CA SER A 248 5.75 12.76 -13.47
C SER A 248 6.28 13.95 -12.67
N VAL A 249 6.93 13.70 -11.54
CA VAL A 249 7.44 14.75 -10.67
C VAL A 249 8.87 15.14 -11.04
N LYS A 250 9.20 16.42 -10.91
CA LYS A 250 10.57 16.90 -11.18
C LYS A 250 11.52 16.50 -10.06
N VAL A 251 12.62 15.81 -10.44
CA VAL A 251 13.72 15.42 -9.57
C VAL A 251 15.02 15.86 -10.23
N GLY A 252 15.73 16.80 -9.62
CA GLY A 252 16.86 17.44 -10.29
C GLY A 252 16.44 18.11 -11.61
N ASP A 253 17.02 17.67 -12.73
CA ASP A 253 16.72 18.18 -14.08
C ASP A 253 15.74 17.28 -14.86
N GLU A 254 15.26 16.18 -14.27
CA GLU A 254 14.40 15.18 -14.95
C GLU A 254 12.99 15.16 -14.36
N TYR A 255 12.02 14.69 -15.17
CA TYR A 255 10.68 14.36 -14.71
C TYR A 255 10.56 12.84 -14.59
N VAL A 256 10.35 12.37 -13.37
CA VAL A 256 10.31 10.94 -13.03
C VAL A 256 8.86 10.49 -12.85
N PRO A 257 8.36 9.55 -13.67
CA PRO A 257 7.06 8.92 -13.44
C PRO A 257 7.14 8.01 -12.21
N TYR A 258 6.01 7.80 -11.55
CA TYR A 258 5.98 6.84 -10.47
C TYR A 258 6.25 5.41 -10.97
N SER A 259 7.03 4.65 -10.21
CA SER A 259 7.16 3.20 -10.35
C SER A 259 7.56 2.57 -9.02
N PRO A 260 7.30 1.27 -8.82
CA PRO A 260 7.76 0.57 -7.62
C PRO A 260 9.27 0.66 -7.43
N GLU A 261 10.04 0.53 -8.51
CA GLU A 261 11.50 0.57 -8.50
C GLU A 261 12.02 1.96 -8.09
N ALA A 262 11.41 3.04 -8.65
CA ALA A 262 11.79 4.40 -8.32
C ALA A 262 11.42 4.77 -6.87
N ALA A 263 10.31 4.23 -6.35
CA ALA A 263 9.91 4.38 -4.95
C ALA A 263 10.81 3.58 -4.00
N ALA A 264 11.23 2.37 -4.36
CA ALA A 264 12.16 1.58 -3.56
C ALA A 264 13.53 2.22 -3.47
N ALA A 265 14.00 2.83 -4.56
CA ALA A 265 15.33 3.43 -4.63
C ALA A 265 15.53 4.52 -3.56
N ILE A 266 14.52 5.34 -3.29
CA ILE A 266 14.64 6.37 -2.25
C ILE A 266 14.61 5.77 -0.84
N VAL A 267 13.85 4.71 -0.62
CA VAL A 267 13.76 4.02 0.68
C VAL A 267 15.08 3.34 1.04
N ASP A 268 15.77 2.75 0.06
CA ASP A 268 17.02 2.02 0.28
C ASP A 268 18.17 2.94 0.73
N VAL A 269 18.15 4.21 0.33
CA VAL A 269 19.16 5.21 0.73
C VAL A 269 18.77 6.00 1.98
N SER A 270 17.51 5.91 2.43
CA SER A 270 16.99 6.63 3.59
C SER A 270 17.39 5.95 4.91
N PRO A 271 17.78 6.72 5.95
CA PRO A 271 18.11 6.18 7.26
C PRO A 271 16.88 5.76 8.05
N PHE A 272 17.08 4.93 9.08
CA PHE A 272 16.07 4.78 10.14
C PHE A 272 16.03 6.04 11.01
N GLY A 273 14.83 6.36 11.51
CA GLY A 273 14.64 7.51 12.40
C GLY A 273 15.45 7.38 13.69
N GLU A 274 15.91 8.52 14.20
CA GLU A 274 16.69 8.57 15.45
C GLU A 274 15.80 8.37 16.69
N GLY A 275 16.40 7.89 17.79
CA GLY A 275 15.75 7.74 19.10
C GLY A 275 14.76 6.59 19.21
N ARG A 276 14.68 5.71 18.19
CA ARG A 276 13.73 4.61 18.10
C ARG A 276 14.20 3.33 18.83
N GLY A 277 13.24 2.50 19.21
CA GLY A 277 13.49 1.23 19.85
C GLY A 277 14.08 0.17 18.88
N PRO A 278 14.59 -0.95 19.40
CA PRO A 278 15.27 -1.96 18.57
C PRO A 278 14.34 -2.75 17.64
N THR A 279 13.02 -2.63 17.81
CA THR A 279 11.98 -3.27 17.00
C THR A 279 11.17 -2.26 16.20
N ASP A 280 11.59 -1.02 16.20
CA ASP A 280 10.96 0.08 15.48
C ASP A 280 11.85 0.43 14.26
N PHE A 281 11.40 0.01 13.10
CA PHE A 281 12.12 0.18 11.82
C PHE A 281 11.57 1.35 11.01
N ALA A 282 11.11 2.41 11.66
CA ALA A 282 10.63 3.58 10.95
C ALA A 282 11.74 4.27 10.18
N VAL A 283 11.48 4.57 8.91
CA VAL A 283 12.42 5.17 7.95
C VAL A 283 12.15 6.66 7.85
N GLU A 284 13.21 7.45 7.85
CA GLU A 284 13.16 8.88 7.56
C GLU A 284 13.51 9.10 6.09
N ILE A 285 12.49 9.40 5.27
CA ILE A 285 12.65 9.46 3.82
C ILE A 285 13.32 10.76 3.40
N ASP A 286 14.41 10.66 2.63
CA ASP A 286 15.14 11.78 2.01
C ASP A 286 14.40 12.28 0.76
N ARG A 287 13.34 13.09 0.96
CA ARG A 287 12.40 13.51 -0.10
C ARG A 287 12.95 14.61 -1.02
N ASP A 288 14.01 15.30 -0.62
CA ASP A 288 14.67 16.34 -1.41
C ASP A 288 15.84 15.81 -2.25
N SER A 289 16.01 14.50 -2.31
CA SER A 289 16.99 13.83 -3.17
C SER A 289 16.87 14.29 -4.62
N THR A 290 18.02 14.59 -5.22
CA THR A 290 18.14 14.94 -6.65
C THR A 290 18.73 13.81 -7.49
N GLU A 291 18.83 12.60 -6.93
CA GLU A 291 19.34 11.44 -7.64
C GLU A 291 18.41 11.04 -8.80
N ALA A 292 19.01 10.74 -9.97
CA ALA A 292 18.26 10.36 -11.16
C ALA A 292 17.49 9.05 -10.93
N GLY A 293 16.23 9.01 -11.38
CA GLY A 293 15.40 7.81 -11.34
C GLY A 293 14.77 7.50 -9.99
N VAL A 294 14.94 8.33 -8.95
CA VAL A 294 14.21 8.20 -7.69
C VAL A 294 12.84 8.89 -7.78
N TYR A 295 11.85 8.37 -7.09
CA TYR A 295 10.53 8.98 -6.99
C TYR A 295 10.22 9.36 -5.53
N PRO A 296 10.23 10.65 -5.17
CA PRO A 296 10.19 11.07 -3.77
C PRO A 296 8.79 11.07 -3.14
N VAL A 297 7.73 10.99 -3.96
CA VAL A 297 6.35 10.94 -3.45
C VAL A 297 6.00 9.50 -3.13
N VAL A 298 6.60 8.98 -2.07
CA VAL A 298 6.50 7.58 -1.66
C VAL A 298 5.83 7.48 -0.29
N LEU A 299 5.06 6.43 -0.08
CA LEU A 299 4.63 5.99 1.24
C LEU A 299 5.38 4.71 1.63
N ILE A 300 5.76 4.66 2.89
CA ILE A 300 6.13 3.43 3.57
C ILE A 300 4.99 3.12 4.52
N SER A 301 4.32 2.00 4.30
CA SER A 301 3.22 1.59 5.16
C SER A 301 3.68 0.50 6.10
N TYR A 302 3.55 0.78 7.39
CA TYR A 302 4.02 -0.06 8.49
C TYR A 302 2.93 -1.03 8.92
N LEU A 303 3.33 -2.24 9.31
CA LEU A 303 2.55 -3.08 10.21
C LEU A 303 3.05 -2.87 11.63
N ILE A 304 2.12 -2.53 12.52
CA ILE A 304 2.37 -2.16 13.89
C ILE A 304 1.75 -3.22 14.80
N ALA A 305 2.52 -3.74 15.75
CA ALA A 305 2.11 -4.81 16.64
C ALA A 305 2.75 -4.65 18.03
N CYS A 306 2.25 -5.35 19.04
CA CYS A 306 2.92 -5.40 20.35
C CYS A 306 4.17 -6.30 20.30
N ASN A 307 5.24 -5.90 20.94
CA ASN A 307 6.36 -6.81 21.23
C ASN A 307 5.93 -7.93 22.17
N GLU A 308 5.04 -7.63 23.11
CA GLU A 308 4.42 -8.61 23.99
C GLU A 308 2.95 -8.26 24.23
N TYR A 309 2.05 -9.21 23.94
CA TYR A 309 0.62 -9.05 24.15
C TYR A 309 0.20 -9.44 25.57
N VAL A 310 -0.78 -8.72 26.13
CA VAL A 310 -1.41 -9.08 27.41
C VAL A 310 -2.13 -10.42 27.29
N SER A 311 -2.95 -10.61 26.25
CA SER A 311 -3.56 -11.92 25.94
C SER A 311 -2.63 -12.72 25.06
N LYS A 312 -2.40 -13.98 25.42
CA LYS A 312 -1.56 -14.91 24.65
C LYS A 312 -2.36 -15.75 23.65
N ASP A 313 -3.69 -15.64 23.67
CA ASP A 313 -4.58 -16.59 22.97
C ASP A 313 -4.41 -16.62 21.43
N ARG A 314 -3.89 -15.54 20.84
CA ARG A 314 -3.78 -15.38 19.38
C ARG A 314 -2.40 -14.95 18.90
N VAL A 315 -1.42 -14.95 19.80
CA VAL A 315 -0.06 -14.50 19.50
C VAL A 315 0.55 -15.30 18.34
N ASP A 316 0.31 -16.61 18.30
CA ASP A 316 0.84 -17.46 17.22
C ASP A 316 0.23 -17.10 15.86
N VAL A 317 -1.06 -16.73 15.80
CA VAL A 317 -1.72 -16.28 14.55
C VAL A 317 -1.19 -14.91 14.14
N ILE A 318 -1.04 -13.99 15.10
CA ILE A 318 -0.49 -12.64 14.83
C ILE A 318 0.93 -12.77 14.27
N ARG A 319 1.80 -13.50 14.96
CA ARG A 319 3.17 -13.73 14.56
C ARG A 319 3.25 -14.39 13.18
N GLY A 320 2.50 -15.47 12.97
CA GLY A 320 2.49 -16.20 11.69
C GLY A 320 1.96 -15.35 10.52
N TYR A 321 0.98 -14.47 10.77
CA TYR A 321 0.51 -13.54 9.74
C TYR A 321 1.57 -12.49 9.39
N LEU A 322 2.21 -11.87 10.38
CA LEU A 322 3.28 -10.91 10.14
C LEU A 322 4.51 -11.56 9.48
N GLU A 323 4.88 -12.79 9.89
CA GLU A 323 5.94 -13.58 9.23
C GLU A 323 5.61 -13.83 7.75
N TYR A 324 4.35 -14.18 7.45
CA TYR A 324 3.91 -14.36 6.07
C TYR A 324 3.99 -13.06 5.26
N VAL A 325 3.49 -11.95 5.82
CA VAL A 325 3.50 -10.66 5.12
C VAL A 325 4.91 -10.24 4.69
N ILE A 326 5.89 -10.36 5.59
CA ILE A 326 7.29 -9.98 5.28
C ILE A 326 8.04 -11.03 4.48
N SER A 327 7.52 -12.26 4.35
CA SER A 327 8.19 -13.34 3.61
C SER A 327 8.30 -12.99 2.11
N PRO A 328 9.25 -13.60 1.39
CA PRO A 328 9.34 -13.42 -0.07
C PRO A 328 8.03 -13.72 -0.80
N GLU A 329 7.25 -14.73 -0.34
CA GLU A 329 5.96 -15.09 -0.90
C GLU A 329 4.92 -14.00 -0.65
N GLY A 330 4.82 -13.48 0.58
CA GLY A 330 3.92 -12.39 0.95
C GLY A 330 4.26 -11.10 0.21
N GLN A 331 5.53 -10.75 0.12
CA GLN A 331 6.00 -9.57 -0.60
C GLN A 331 5.72 -9.68 -2.11
N GLN A 332 5.90 -10.85 -2.70
CA GLN A 332 5.54 -11.08 -4.10
C GLN A 332 4.02 -11.01 -4.33
N ALA A 333 3.21 -11.48 -3.39
CA ALA A 333 1.75 -11.38 -3.47
C ALA A 333 1.30 -9.91 -3.45
N ALA A 334 1.89 -9.06 -2.60
CA ALA A 334 1.64 -7.62 -2.58
C ALA A 334 2.11 -6.94 -3.87
N ALA A 335 3.31 -7.22 -4.34
CA ALA A 335 3.83 -6.70 -5.60
C ALA A 335 2.90 -7.02 -6.78
N ALA A 336 2.41 -8.25 -6.87
CA ALA A 336 1.50 -8.69 -7.94
C ALA A 336 0.09 -8.06 -7.85
N SER A 337 -0.40 -7.78 -6.63
CA SER A 337 -1.76 -7.25 -6.39
C SER A 337 -1.82 -5.72 -6.37
N ALA A 338 -0.79 -5.10 -5.81
CA ALA A 338 -0.74 -3.67 -5.51
C ALA A 338 0.45 -2.94 -6.16
N GLY A 339 1.32 -3.63 -6.90
CA GLY A 339 2.49 -3.00 -7.51
C GLY A 339 3.46 -2.39 -6.49
N SER A 340 3.50 -2.91 -5.27
CA SER A 340 4.45 -2.46 -4.25
C SER A 340 5.86 -2.98 -4.52
N ALA A 341 6.86 -2.24 -4.06
CA ALA A 341 8.23 -2.73 -4.03
C ALA A 341 8.41 -3.70 -2.85
N PRO A 342 9.06 -4.86 -3.06
CA PRO A 342 9.43 -5.75 -1.96
C PRO A 342 10.44 -5.08 -1.01
N ILE A 343 10.35 -5.42 0.27
CA ILE A 343 11.35 -4.98 1.27
C ILE A 343 12.74 -5.56 0.95
N SER A 344 13.78 -4.81 1.31
CA SER A 344 15.17 -5.27 1.07
C SER A 344 15.51 -6.50 1.90
N PRO A 345 16.49 -7.35 1.46
CA PRO A 345 16.94 -8.50 2.24
C PRO A 345 17.42 -8.14 3.66
N ARG A 346 18.09 -6.98 3.80
CA ARG A 346 18.53 -6.49 5.11
C ARG A 346 17.34 -6.23 6.04
N LEU A 347 16.30 -5.56 5.53
CA LEU A 347 15.11 -5.26 6.30
C LEU A 347 14.33 -6.54 6.62
N PHE A 348 14.24 -7.47 5.68
CA PHE A 348 13.63 -8.78 5.91
C PHE A 348 14.31 -9.53 7.07
N ASP A 349 15.64 -9.58 7.11
CA ASP A 349 16.38 -10.28 8.18
C ASP A 349 16.11 -9.64 9.56
N GLN A 350 16.12 -8.29 9.62
CA GLN A 350 15.85 -7.55 10.86
C GLN A 350 14.40 -7.73 11.33
N ALA A 351 13.44 -7.55 10.42
CA ALA A 351 12.02 -7.68 10.70
C ALA A 351 11.66 -9.11 11.12
N SER A 352 12.22 -10.13 10.46
CA SER A 352 11.98 -11.55 10.79
C SER A 352 12.42 -11.88 12.21
N ALA A 353 13.58 -11.37 12.66
CA ALA A 353 14.04 -11.57 14.03
C ALA A 353 13.12 -10.91 15.05
N ALA A 354 12.62 -9.70 14.75
CA ALA A 354 11.71 -8.96 15.63
C ALA A 354 10.32 -9.63 15.68
N VAL A 355 9.76 -10.05 14.53
CA VAL A 355 8.46 -10.77 14.47
C VAL A 355 8.53 -12.08 15.23
N ALA A 356 9.60 -12.88 15.06
CA ALA A 356 9.78 -14.14 15.76
C ALA A 356 9.86 -13.96 17.31
N ALA A 357 10.22 -12.77 17.77
CA ALA A 357 10.30 -12.44 19.20
C ALA A 357 8.96 -12.01 19.81
N ILE A 358 7.90 -11.82 19.04
CA ILE A 358 6.56 -11.46 19.55
C ILE A 358 6.05 -12.53 20.51
N ARG A 359 5.55 -12.07 21.68
CA ARG A 359 5.10 -12.96 22.77
C ARG A 359 3.71 -12.62 23.27
#